data_d898ac3e4fd40c93627a5d4594b6b219
#
_entry.id   d898ac3e4fd40c93627a5d4594b6b219
#
_cell.length_a   1.000
_cell.length_b   1.000
_cell.length_c   1.000
_cell.angle_alpha   90.00
_cell.angle_beta   90.00
_cell.angle_gamma   90.00
#
_symmetry.space_group_name_H-M   'P 1'
#
loop_
_entity.id
_entity.type
_entity.pdbx_description
1 polymer ?
#
loop_
_entity_poly.entity_id
_entity_poly.type
_entity_poly.pdbx_seq_one_letter_code
_entity_poly.pdbx_strand_id
1 'polypeptide(L)'
;MSAPLIFRKDLGATLEEETWNIPAANADGLPAIAPSEEQKYLFDNQGWIVIPAVLSTDEIAEMREFCYRLHREPESIPAPERSPIGGPLQQLCDHPVIVGFMNEFIGHPPHATPDCYGFRMESAHLSIREQSDGGFGPHNGSGLMRLPGDTHLYNCYPGKAHSGLTCVVWEFNPVAAGEGGTLFVSGSHKAAFRAPESLQDPHSPLWQTYSCPEGSLLIFSEATTHSGAPWTNAERDRVPIFSRYNSICSKWHRWEPHPELLAAMPPLRQSLFRPVYCEANIP
;
A
#
# COMPACT_ATOMS: atom_id res chain seq x y z
N MET A 1 -28.94 -11.99 1.80
CA MET A 1 -27.64 -11.90 1.11
C MET A 1 -27.02 -13.28 1.17
N SER A 2 -26.51 -13.84 0.07
CA SER A 2 -25.79 -15.10 0.12
C SER A 2 -24.47 -14.87 0.84
N ALA A 3 -24.16 -15.71 1.83
CA ALA A 3 -22.86 -15.67 2.51
C ALA A 3 -21.72 -15.83 1.48
N PRO A 4 -20.59 -15.15 1.67
CA PRO A 4 -19.45 -15.24 0.75
C PRO A 4 -18.94 -16.68 0.66
N LEU A 5 -18.59 -17.11 -0.55
CA LEU A 5 -17.97 -18.39 -0.78
C LEU A 5 -16.52 -18.33 -0.25
N ILE A 6 -16.19 -19.20 0.67
CA ILE A 6 -14.89 -19.22 1.29
C ILE A 6 -14.07 -20.36 0.72
N PHE A 7 -12.79 -20.07 0.47
CA PHE A 7 -11.80 -21.04 0.00
C PHE A 7 -11.41 -22.04 1.11
N ARG A 8 -12.34 -22.93 1.44
CA ARG A 8 -12.05 -24.07 2.30
C ARG A 8 -12.08 -25.34 1.46
N LYS A 9 -11.30 -26.35 1.87
CA LYS A 9 -11.29 -27.66 1.22
C LYS A 9 -12.63 -28.38 1.35
N ASP A 10 -13.43 -28.05 2.34
CA ASP A 10 -14.80 -28.47 2.56
C ASP A 10 -15.75 -27.55 1.74
N LEU A 11 -15.82 -27.77 0.46
CA LEU A 11 -16.61 -27.03 -0.49
C LEU A 11 -18.03 -26.70 0.04
N GLY A 12 -18.33 -25.42 0.09
CA GLY A 12 -19.67 -24.94 0.48
C GLY A 12 -19.84 -24.58 1.95
N ALA A 13 -18.82 -24.73 2.80
CA ALA A 13 -18.89 -24.17 4.15
C ALA A 13 -18.77 -22.64 4.08
N THR A 14 -19.73 -21.96 4.68
CA THR A 14 -19.66 -20.52 4.92
C THR A 14 -19.08 -20.27 6.29
N LEU A 15 -18.08 -19.37 6.40
CA LEU A 15 -17.69 -18.86 7.71
C LEU A 15 -18.65 -17.75 8.09
N GLU A 16 -19.20 -17.85 9.28
CA GLU A 16 -19.88 -16.74 9.92
C GLU A 16 -18.83 -15.65 10.19
N GLU A 17 -19.14 -14.36 9.98
CA GLU A 17 -18.23 -13.25 10.26
C GLU A 17 -17.72 -13.27 11.70
N GLU A 18 -18.53 -13.76 12.63
CA GLU A 18 -18.21 -13.93 14.04
C GLU A 18 -17.04 -14.90 14.32
N THR A 19 -16.68 -15.74 13.34
CA THR A 19 -15.56 -16.68 13.45
C THR A 19 -14.25 -16.15 12.88
N TRP A 20 -14.24 -14.95 12.37
CA TRP A 20 -13.05 -14.37 11.74
C TRP A 20 -12.11 -13.78 12.78
N ASN A 21 -10.92 -14.33 12.90
CA ASN A 21 -9.86 -13.88 13.80
C ASN A 21 -8.98 -12.81 13.18
N ILE A 22 -9.59 -11.72 12.73
CA ILE A 22 -8.85 -10.59 12.18
C ILE A 22 -8.19 -9.84 13.34
N PRO A 23 -6.87 -9.54 13.30
CA PRO A 23 -6.23 -8.72 14.32
C PRO A 23 -6.94 -7.36 14.45
N ALA A 24 -7.45 -7.09 15.66
CA ALA A 24 -8.15 -5.83 15.96
C ALA A 24 -7.20 -4.67 16.24
N ALA A 25 -5.91 -4.95 16.39
CA ALA A 25 -4.86 -3.99 16.68
C ALA A 25 -3.60 -4.32 15.87
N ASN A 26 -2.71 -3.35 15.75
CA ASN A 26 -1.40 -3.56 15.16
C ASN A 26 -0.42 -4.22 16.15
N ALA A 27 0.82 -4.45 15.73
CA ALA A 27 1.84 -5.09 16.55
C ALA A 27 2.26 -4.28 17.78
N ASP A 28 1.98 -2.98 17.80
CA ASP A 28 2.23 -2.07 18.94
C ASP A 28 1.01 -1.97 19.88
N GLY A 29 -0.04 -2.78 19.64
CA GLY A 29 -1.26 -2.82 20.44
C GLY A 29 -2.24 -1.66 20.15
N LEU A 30 -2.02 -0.87 19.12
CA LEU A 30 -2.90 0.22 18.74
C LEU A 30 -4.08 -0.31 17.93
N PRO A 31 -5.34 0.07 18.25
CA PRO A 31 -6.52 -0.38 17.54
C PRO A 31 -6.46 -0.06 16.05
N ALA A 32 -6.82 -1.01 15.20
CA ALA A 32 -6.94 -0.80 13.76
C ALA A 32 -8.00 0.26 13.45
N ILE A 33 -7.71 1.14 12.51
CA ILE A 33 -8.60 2.22 12.07
C ILE A 33 -9.19 1.84 10.71
N ALA A 34 -10.44 1.40 10.72
CA ALA A 34 -11.14 1.04 9.48
C ALA A 34 -11.36 2.27 8.60
N PRO A 35 -11.30 2.13 7.27
CA PRO A 35 -11.66 3.21 6.36
C PRO A 35 -13.14 3.58 6.53
N SER A 36 -13.45 4.88 6.45
CA SER A 36 -14.83 5.36 6.45
C SER A 36 -15.58 4.90 5.19
N GLU A 37 -16.93 4.94 5.24
CA GLU A 37 -17.75 4.61 4.07
C GLU A 37 -17.43 5.52 2.87
N GLU A 38 -17.11 6.78 3.11
CA GLU A 38 -16.67 7.72 2.08
C GLU A 38 -15.31 7.33 1.49
N GLN A 39 -14.35 6.96 2.33
CA GLN A 39 -13.02 6.49 1.88
C GLN A 39 -13.14 5.21 1.06
N LYS A 40 -13.98 4.27 1.48
CA LYS A 40 -14.26 3.04 0.71
C LYS A 40 -14.87 3.37 -0.65
N TYR A 41 -15.87 4.23 -0.68
CA TYR A 41 -16.53 4.64 -1.91
C TYR A 41 -15.57 5.35 -2.87
N LEU A 42 -14.76 6.28 -2.37
CA LEU A 42 -13.77 7.00 -3.18
C LEU A 42 -12.70 6.05 -3.74
N PHE A 43 -12.14 5.19 -2.90
CA PHE A 43 -11.15 4.22 -3.37
C PHE A 43 -11.73 3.26 -4.41
N ASP A 44 -12.94 2.75 -4.19
CA ASP A 44 -13.61 1.89 -5.16
C ASP A 44 -13.88 2.60 -6.49
N ASN A 45 -14.24 3.88 -6.47
CA ASN A 45 -14.51 4.63 -7.71
C ASN A 45 -13.25 5.06 -8.44
N GLN A 46 -12.25 5.54 -7.72
CA GLN A 46 -11.06 6.18 -8.30
C GLN A 46 -9.89 5.22 -8.47
N GLY A 47 -9.79 4.20 -7.62
CA GLY A 47 -8.63 3.33 -7.51
C GLY A 47 -7.50 3.90 -6.68
N TRP A 48 -7.70 5.08 -6.07
CA TRP A 48 -6.75 5.76 -5.20
C TRP A 48 -7.44 6.73 -4.24
N ILE A 49 -6.84 6.98 -3.08
CA ILE A 49 -7.28 7.98 -2.10
C ILE A 49 -6.09 8.62 -1.40
N VAL A 50 -6.30 9.81 -0.85
CA VAL A 50 -5.40 10.47 0.10
C VAL A 50 -6.08 10.55 1.46
N ILE A 51 -5.38 10.14 2.51
CA ILE A 51 -5.78 10.34 3.90
C ILE A 51 -4.83 11.38 4.49
N PRO A 52 -5.29 12.62 4.72
CA PRO A 52 -4.42 13.70 5.12
C PRO A 52 -3.98 13.59 6.59
N ALA A 53 -2.76 14.04 6.88
CA ALA A 53 -2.22 14.27 8.23
C ALA A 53 -2.43 13.06 9.18
N VAL A 54 -2.00 11.88 8.75
CA VAL A 54 -2.12 10.63 9.51
C VAL A 54 -1.09 10.57 10.64
N LEU A 55 0.14 11.05 10.36
CA LEU A 55 1.24 11.06 11.32
C LEU A 55 1.24 12.36 12.13
N SER A 56 1.66 12.27 13.38
CA SER A 56 1.92 13.44 14.23
C SER A 56 3.18 14.19 13.80
N THR A 57 3.33 15.41 14.25
CA THR A 57 4.50 16.25 13.96
C THR A 57 5.81 15.60 14.41
N ASP A 58 5.81 14.93 15.56
CA ASP A 58 6.99 14.29 16.12
C ASP A 58 7.38 13.06 15.30
N GLU A 59 6.41 12.21 14.92
CA GLU A 59 6.63 11.06 14.02
C GLU A 59 7.17 11.51 12.66
N ILE A 60 6.60 12.56 12.08
CA ILE A 60 7.06 13.12 10.81
C ILE A 60 8.52 13.58 10.93
N ALA A 61 8.87 14.30 11.98
CA ALA A 61 10.21 14.83 12.18
C ALA A 61 11.24 13.71 12.31
N GLU A 62 10.98 12.71 13.15
CA GLU A 62 11.85 11.57 13.38
C GLU A 62 12.03 10.71 12.12
N MET A 63 10.92 10.35 11.48
CA MET A 63 10.93 9.48 10.30
C MET A 63 11.56 10.17 9.09
N ARG A 64 11.30 11.47 8.89
CA ARG A 64 11.90 12.28 7.83
C ARG A 64 13.42 12.41 8.01
N GLU A 65 13.89 12.66 9.22
CA GLU A 65 15.32 12.67 9.52
C GLU A 65 15.96 11.32 9.21
N PHE A 66 15.32 10.23 9.62
CA PHE A 66 15.81 8.88 9.31
C PHE A 66 15.85 8.63 7.79
N CYS A 67 14.86 9.09 7.03
CA CYS A 67 14.86 9.01 5.56
C CYS A 67 16.07 9.74 4.95
N TYR A 68 16.35 10.95 5.41
CA TYR A 68 17.52 11.70 4.92
C TYR A 68 18.85 11.01 5.30
N ARG A 69 18.97 10.49 6.51
CA ARG A 69 20.14 9.71 6.91
C ARG A 69 20.30 8.44 6.09
N LEU A 70 19.21 7.70 5.87
CA LEU A 70 19.22 6.49 5.05
C LEU A 70 19.68 6.78 3.62
N HIS A 71 19.30 7.93 3.08
CA HIS A 71 19.66 8.35 1.72
C HIS A 71 21.09 8.90 1.60
N ARG A 72 21.51 9.75 2.55
CA ARG A 72 22.76 10.54 2.45
C ARG A 72 23.93 9.92 3.22
N GLU A 73 23.64 9.26 4.32
CA GLU A 73 24.62 8.77 5.29
C GLU A 73 24.29 7.34 5.77
N PRO A 74 24.02 6.37 4.85
CA PRO A 74 23.55 5.03 5.24
C PRO A 74 24.50 4.35 6.23
N GLU A 75 25.80 4.66 6.19
CA GLU A 75 26.80 4.08 7.10
C GLU A 75 26.59 4.49 8.57
N SER A 76 25.87 5.60 8.81
CA SER A 76 25.53 6.06 10.17
C SER A 76 24.42 5.21 10.82
N ILE A 77 23.77 4.32 10.04
CA ILE A 77 22.70 3.45 10.47
C ILE A 77 23.22 2.01 10.59
N PRO A 78 22.84 1.23 11.63
CA PRO A 78 23.20 -0.18 11.72
C PRO A 78 22.80 -0.95 10.45
N ALA A 79 23.67 -1.82 9.96
CA ALA A 79 23.50 -2.50 8.67
C ALA A 79 22.13 -3.19 8.52
N PRO A 80 21.57 -3.91 9.52
CA PRO A 80 20.25 -4.49 9.42
C PRO A 80 19.13 -3.46 9.21
N GLU A 81 19.28 -2.26 9.73
CA GLU A 81 18.27 -1.20 9.69
C GLU A 81 18.41 -0.25 8.49
N ARG A 82 19.38 -0.47 7.60
CA ARG A 82 19.56 0.31 6.36
C ARG A 82 18.48 -0.04 5.34
N SER A 83 17.26 0.25 5.69
CA SER A 83 16.07 -0.17 4.95
C SER A 83 14.93 0.85 5.09
N PRO A 84 14.07 1.00 4.08
CA PRO A 84 12.85 1.81 4.17
C PRO A 84 11.83 1.32 5.21
N ILE A 85 12.12 0.25 5.92
CA ILE A 85 11.36 -0.27 7.06
C ILE A 85 12.23 -0.40 8.31
N GLY A 86 13.42 0.23 8.33
CA GLY A 86 14.32 0.23 9.49
C GLY A 86 14.01 1.35 10.47
N GLY A 87 14.59 1.27 11.68
CA GLY A 87 14.42 2.27 12.71
C GLY A 87 12.96 2.65 12.97
N PRO A 88 12.63 3.95 13.03
CA PRO A 88 11.27 4.42 13.28
C PRO A 88 10.29 4.05 12.15
N LEU A 89 10.77 3.77 10.95
CA LEU A 89 9.93 3.43 9.80
C LEU A 89 9.26 2.05 9.93
N GLN A 90 9.68 1.21 10.85
CA GLN A 90 9.01 -0.06 11.15
C GLN A 90 7.53 0.10 11.48
N GLN A 91 7.17 1.16 12.20
CA GLN A 91 5.81 1.44 12.63
C GLN A 91 4.86 1.68 11.44
N LEU A 92 5.40 2.07 10.30
CA LEU A 92 4.62 2.29 9.08
C LEU A 92 4.13 0.99 8.44
N CYS A 93 4.82 -0.14 8.70
CA CYS A 93 4.50 -1.43 8.06
C CYS A 93 3.08 -1.91 8.42
N ASP A 94 2.64 -1.66 9.64
CA ASP A 94 1.33 -2.03 10.17
C ASP A 94 0.70 -0.90 10.99
N HIS A 95 0.90 0.35 10.54
CA HIS A 95 0.21 1.49 11.14
C HIS A 95 -1.30 1.23 11.22
N PRO A 96 -2.01 1.65 12.28
CA PRO A 96 -3.44 1.36 12.46
C PRO A 96 -4.32 1.60 11.24
N VAL A 97 -4.09 2.69 10.51
CA VAL A 97 -4.82 3.00 9.26
C VAL A 97 -4.50 1.96 8.17
N ILE A 98 -3.25 1.49 8.08
CA ILE A 98 -2.86 0.44 7.13
C ILE A 98 -3.57 -0.87 7.47
N VAL A 99 -3.54 -1.30 8.74
CA VAL A 99 -4.21 -2.53 9.17
C VAL A 99 -5.69 -2.50 8.84
N GLY A 100 -6.38 -1.40 9.17
CA GLY A 100 -7.80 -1.25 8.87
C GLY A 100 -8.11 -1.28 7.38
N PHE A 101 -7.31 -0.56 6.57
CA PHE A 101 -7.49 -0.51 5.13
C PHE A 101 -7.21 -1.88 4.47
N MET A 102 -6.11 -2.55 4.85
CA MET A 102 -5.74 -3.84 4.29
C MET A 102 -6.72 -4.96 4.68
N ASN A 103 -7.28 -4.91 5.88
CA ASN A 103 -8.35 -5.82 6.30
C ASN A 103 -9.61 -5.65 5.45
N GLU A 104 -9.94 -4.43 5.03
CA GLU A 104 -11.12 -4.17 4.20
C GLU A 104 -10.91 -4.65 2.75
N PHE A 105 -9.76 -4.29 2.14
CA PHE A 105 -9.58 -4.42 0.69
C PHE A 105 -8.69 -5.58 0.24
N ILE A 106 -7.84 -6.14 1.11
CA ILE A 106 -6.84 -7.15 0.71
C ILE A 106 -6.92 -8.39 1.58
N GLY A 107 -7.12 -8.19 2.88
CA GLY A 107 -7.07 -9.27 3.85
C GLY A 107 -8.07 -10.38 3.57
N HIS A 108 -7.61 -11.61 3.77
CA HIS A 108 -8.48 -12.78 3.76
C HIS A 108 -8.72 -13.23 5.20
N PRO A 109 -9.86 -12.90 5.80
CA PRO A 109 -10.15 -13.24 7.19
C PRO A 109 -9.91 -14.70 7.56
N PRO A 110 -10.24 -15.70 6.70
CA PRO A 110 -9.92 -17.10 6.97
C PRO A 110 -8.43 -17.41 7.12
N HIS A 111 -7.56 -16.53 6.64
CA HIS A 111 -6.10 -16.68 6.71
C HIS A 111 -5.47 -15.81 7.78
N ALA A 112 -6.26 -15.07 8.53
CA ALA A 112 -5.83 -14.31 9.69
C ALA A 112 -5.96 -15.13 10.98
N THR A 113 -5.07 -14.86 11.93
CA THR A 113 -5.16 -15.33 13.31
C THR A 113 -4.85 -14.16 14.23
N PRO A 114 -5.03 -14.25 15.56
CA PRO A 114 -4.63 -13.18 16.47
C PRO A 114 -3.14 -12.77 16.33
N ASP A 115 -2.29 -13.69 15.88
CA ASP A 115 -0.84 -13.51 15.75
C ASP A 115 -0.39 -13.35 14.28
N CYS A 116 -1.33 -13.23 13.32
CA CYS A 116 -1.01 -13.25 11.90
C CYS A 116 -2.01 -12.45 11.09
N TYR A 117 -1.51 -11.43 10.35
CA TYR A 117 -2.34 -10.67 9.42
C TYR A 117 -2.83 -11.53 8.24
N GLY A 118 -4.06 -11.26 7.75
CA GLY A 118 -4.62 -11.85 6.53
C GLY A 118 -4.07 -11.27 5.22
N PHE A 119 -3.08 -10.40 5.30
CA PHE A 119 -2.40 -9.75 4.18
C PHE A 119 -0.89 -9.74 4.43
N ARG A 120 -0.12 -9.36 3.43
CA ARG A 120 1.34 -9.29 3.49
C ARG A 120 1.88 -7.97 2.96
N MET A 121 3.08 -7.60 3.38
CA MET A 121 3.90 -6.56 2.77
C MET A 121 4.92 -7.19 1.83
N GLU A 122 5.06 -6.66 0.61
CA GLU A 122 5.91 -7.24 -0.42
C GLU A 122 7.19 -6.47 -0.68
N SER A 123 7.15 -5.16 -0.52
CA SER A 123 8.31 -4.31 -0.78
C SER A 123 8.15 -2.95 -0.14
N ALA A 124 9.28 -2.29 0.08
CA ALA A 124 9.34 -0.89 0.42
C ALA A 124 10.51 -0.23 -0.31
N HIS A 125 10.36 1.05 -0.67
CA HIS A 125 11.48 1.86 -1.13
C HIS A 125 11.31 3.32 -0.77
N LEU A 126 12.41 3.96 -0.45
CA LEU A 126 12.53 5.40 -0.25
C LEU A 126 12.85 6.05 -1.60
N SER A 127 12.20 7.17 -1.92
CA SER A 127 12.42 7.91 -3.16
C SER A 127 12.47 9.41 -2.90
N ILE A 128 13.59 9.90 -2.38
CA ILE A 128 13.80 11.35 -2.23
C ILE A 128 13.97 11.96 -3.62
N ARG A 129 13.27 13.04 -3.89
CA ARG A 129 13.31 13.74 -5.17
C ARG A 129 13.55 15.23 -4.95
N GLU A 130 14.63 15.70 -5.53
CA GLU A 130 14.96 17.13 -5.68
C GLU A 130 14.30 17.69 -6.95
N GLN A 131 14.44 19.00 -7.17
CA GLN A 131 13.88 19.65 -8.35
C GLN A 131 14.34 18.95 -9.65
N SER A 132 13.42 18.70 -10.54
CA SER A 132 13.57 17.98 -11.80
C SER A 132 13.74 16.47 -11.70
N ASP A 133 13.81 15.92 -10.52
CA ASP A 133 13.84 14.46 -10.34
C ASP A 133 12.49 13.82 -10.64
N GLY A 134 12.55 12.57 -11.04
CA GLY A 134 11.39 11.78 -11.43
C GLY A 134 11.13 11.83 -12.92
N GLY A 135 10.31 10.93 -13.38
CA GLY A 135 10.02 10.78 -14.79
C GLY A 135 8.57 10.39 -15.04
N PHE A 136 8.12 10.68 -16.23
CA PHE A 136 6.83 10.26 -16.74
C PHE A 136 6.98 8.91 -17.43
N GLY A 137 6.22 7.90 -16.98
CA GLY A 137 6.22 6.55 -17.53
C GLY A 137 4.93 5.83 -17.15
N PRO A 138 3.84 6.02 -17.92
CA PRO A 138 2.56 5.38 -17.66
C PRO A 138 2.65 3.87 -17.62
N HIS A 139 2.08 3.27 -16.60
CA HIS A 139 2.05 1.81 -16.45
C HIS A 139 0.86 1.35 -15.61
N ASN A 140 0.64 0.03 -15.60
CA ASN A 140 -0.50 -0.64 -14.96
C ASN A 140 -1.87 -0.18 -15.49
N GLY A 141 -2.92 -0.60 -14.87
CA GLY A 141 -4.28 -0.34 -15.36
C GLY A 141 -4.65 -1.19 -16.58
N SER A 142 -5.89 -1.10 -17.00
CA SER A 142 -6.58 -1.96 -17.98
C SER A 142 -6.93 -3.34 -17.43
N GLY A 143 -7.82 -3.33 -16.47
CA GLY A 143 -8.40 -4.42 -15.71
C GLY A 143 -8.46 -5.82 -16.30
N LEU A 144 -8.95 -5.99 -17.50
CA LEU A 144 -9.19 -7.33 -18.07
C LEU A 144 -8.04 -7.88 -18.94
N MET A 145 -7.06 -7.06 -19.31
CA MET A 145 -5.95 -7.49 -20.17
C MET A 145 -4.70 -7.92 -19.37
N ARG A 146 -4.91 -8.77 -18.38
CA ARG A 146 -3.85 -9.21 -17.48
C ARG A 146 -3.42 -10.63 -17.81
N LEU A 147 -2.15 -10.90 -17.55
CA LEU A 147 -1.63 -12.25 -17.63
C LEU A 147 -2.24 -13.13 -16.53
N PRO A 148 -2.53 -14.40 -16.78
CA PRO A 148 -2.93 -15.33 -15.73
C PRO A 148 -1.91 -15.32 -14.57
N GLY A 149 -2.40 -15.18 -13.34
CA GLY A 149 -1.57 -15.10 -12.15
C GLY A 149 -1.03 -13.70 -11.82
N ASP A 150 -1.34 -12.69 -12.63
CA ASP A 150 -1.04 -11.29 -12.31
C ASP A 150 -1.79 -10.86 -11.04
N THR A 151 -1.07 -10.21 -10.13
CA THR A 151 -1.63 -9.70 -8.87
C THR A 151 -2.19 -8.28 -8.99
N HIS A 152 -2.00 -7.61 -10.13
CA HIS A 152 -2.52 -6.27 -10.43
C HIS A 152 -3.99 -6.36 -10.83
N LEU A 153 -4.83 -6.75 -9.93
CA LEU A 153 -6.26 -6.95 -10.18
C LEU A 153 -7.11 -6.12 -9.20
N TYR A 154 -8.31 -5.83 -9.63
CA TYR A 154 -9.34 -5.26 -8.78
C TYR A 154 -10.66 -5.97 -9.06
N ASN A 155 -11.23 -6.59 -8.06
CA ASN A 155 -12.50 -7.29 -8.17
C ASN A 155 -13.54 -6.62 -7.27
N CYS A 156 -14.72 -6.35 -7.80
CA CYS A 156 -15.80 -5.78 -7.01
C CYS A 156 -17.14 -6.48 -7.31
N TYR A 157 -17.92 -6.59 -6.27
CA TYR A 157 -19.31 -7.04 -6.29
C TYR A 157 -20.10 -6.28 -5.23
N PRO A 158 -21.42 -6.28 -5.26
CA PRO A 158 -22.22 -5.47 -4.33
C PRO A 158 -21.81 -5.68 -2.88
N GLY A 159 -21.36 -4.59 -2.23
CA GLY A 159 -20.99 -4.57 -0.82
C GLY A 159 -19.57 -5.01 -0.49
N LYS A 160 -18.74 -5.41 -1.48
CA LYS A 160 -17.35 -5.82 -1.25
C LYS A 160 -16.47 -5.53 -2.45
N ALA A 161 -15.25 -5.07 -2.19
CA ALA A 161 -14.20 -4.97 -3.19
C ALA A 161 -12.93 -5.68 -2.69
N HIS A 162 -12.13 -6.18 -3.62
CA HIS A 162 -10.83 -6.75 -3.35
C HIS A 162 -9.80 -6.09 -4.28
N SER A 163 -8.85 -5.40 -3.67
CA SER A 163 -7.66 -4.89 -4.35
C SER A 163 -6.55 -5.93 -4.24
N GLY A 164 -5.92 -6.27 -5.34
CA GLY A 164 -4.73 -7.09 -5.34
C GLY A 164 -3.52 -6.29 -4.83
N LEU A 165 -2.44 -6.26 -5.59
CA LEU A 165 -1.27 -5.46 -5.23
C LEU A 165 -1.66 -3.99 -5.05
N THR A 166 -1.44 -3.47 -3.85
CA THR A 166 -1.82 -2.12 -3.45
C THR A 166 -0.61 -1.36 -2.95
N CYS A 167 -0.40 -0.19 -3.48
CA CYS A 167 0.69 0.70 -3.09
C CYS A 167 0.20 1.71 -2.05
N VAL A 168 1.03 1.93 -1.06
CA VAL A 168 0.87 2.91 0.01
C VAL A 168 2.06 3.85 -0.07
N VAL A 169 1.81 5.15 -0.06
CA VAL A 169 2.86 6.18 -0.09
C VAL A 169 2.71 7.08 1.11
N TRP A 170 3.73 7.10 1.96
CA TRP A 170 3.85 8.04 3.06
C TRP A 170 4.57 9.28 2.60
N GLU A 171 3.91 10.44 2.64
CA GLU A 171 4.49 11.72 2.23
C GLU A 171 4.99 12.48 3.47
N PHE A 172 6.30 12.49 3.69
CA PHE A 172 6.89 13.18 4.85
C PHE A 172 7.04 14.69 4.65
N ASN A 173 6.98 15.17 3.42
CA ASN A 173 6.87 16.59 3.09
C ASN A 173 5.53 16.85 2.39
N PRO A 174 4.97 18.06 2.49
CA PRO A 174 3.73 18.36 1.79
C PRO A 174 3.92 18.31 0.27
N VAL A 175 2.87 17.94 -0.43
CA VAL A 175 2.78 17.96 -1.89
C VAL A 175 1.70 18.98 -2.26
N ALA A 176 2.08 20.04 -2.96
CA ALA A 176 1.11 21.01 -3.47
C ALA A 176 0.69 20.68 -4.91
N ALA A 177 -0.42 21.27 -5.33
CA ALA A 177 -0.94 21.07 -6.68
C ALA A 177 0.09 21.54 -7.74
N GLY A 178 0.43 20.65 -8.66
CA GLY A 178 1.39 20.95 -9.74
C GLY A 178 2.86 20.78 -9.38
N GLU A 179 3.21 20.44 -8.14
CA GLU A 179 4.61 20.21 -7.77
C GLU A 179 5.18 18.87 -8.27
N GLY A 180 4.35 17.99 -8.78
CA GLY A 180 4.75 16.64 -9.19
C GLY A 180 3.99 15.57 -8.40
N GLY A 181 4.69 14.51 -7.99
CA GLY A 181 4.06 13.41 -7.27
C GLY A 181 3.65 12.26 -8.17
N THR A 182 2.54 11.62 -7.86
CA THR A 182 2.00 10.52 -8.66
C THR A 182 0.77 11.00 -9.43
N LEU A 183 0.71 10.64 -10.70
CA LEU A 183 -0.42 10.88 -11.58
C LEU A 183 -1.27 9.61 -11.69
N PHE A 184 -2.59 9.78 -11.79
CA PHE A 184 -3.56 8.68 -11.86
C PHE A 184 -4.56 8.91 -12.99
N VAL A 185 -5.02 7.83 -13.60
CA VAL A 185 -6.25 7.81 -14.39
C VAL A 185 -7.33 7.17 -13.54
N SER A 186 -8.16 8.00 -12.89
CA SER A 186 -9.20 7.53 -11.99
C SER A 186 -10.17 6.57 -12.67
N GLY A 187 -10.51 5.47 -11.97
CA GLY A 187 -11.40 4.43 -12.49
C GLY A 187 -10.74 3.41 -13.41
N SER A 188 -9.48 3.63 -13.83
CA SER A 188 -8.79 2.74 -14.78
C SER A 188 -8.51 1.34 -14.23
N HIS A 189 -8.50 1.14 -12.91
CA HIS A 189 -8.39 -0.17 -12.27
C HIS A 189 -9.55 -1.11 -12.62
N LYS A 190 -10.67 -0.56 -13.09
CA LYS A 190 -11.87 -1.29 -13.55
C LYS A 190 -12.06 -1.19 -15.06
N ALA A 191 -11.14 -0.58 -15.81
CA ALA A 191 -11.30 -0.35 -17.23
C ALA A 191 -11.31 -1.67 -18.01
N ALA A 192 -12.37 -1.87 -18.81
CA ALA A 192 -12.51 -3.00 -19.71
C ALA A 192 -11.79 -2.78 -21.05
N PHE A 193 -11.49 -1.53 -21.40
CA PHE A 193 -10.87 -1.16 -22.65
C PHE A 193 -9.39 -0.79 -22.45
N ARG A 194 -8.59 -0.99 -23.50
CA ARG A 194 -7.18 -0.61 -23.51
C ARG A 194 -7.04 0.90 -23.29
N ALA A 195 -6.00 1.28 -22.55
CA ALA A 195 -5.62 2.68 -22.36
C ALA A 195 -5.37 3.36 -23.71
N PRO A 196 -5.92 4.56 -23.94
CA PRO A 196 -5.74 5.30 -25.20
C PRO A 196 -4.30 5.83 -25.30
N GLU A 197 -3.82 6.01 -26.54
CA GLU A 197 -2.47 6.52 -26.82
C GLU A 197 -2.24 7.94 -26.26
N SER A 198 -3.29 8.74 -26.12
CA SER A 198 -3.23 10.08 -25.50
C SER A 198 -2.70 10.06 -24.06
N LEU A 199 -2.71 8.92 -23.37
CA LEU A 199 -2.10 8.78 -22.04
C LEU A 199 -0.56 8.76 -22.07
N GLN A 200 0.07 8.70 -23.25
CA GLN A 200 1.51 8.92 -23.39
C GLN A 200 1.91 10.39 -23.30
N ASP A 201 0.94 11.30 -23.36
CA ASP A 201 1.15 12.73 -23.12
C ASP A 201 0.92 13.06 -21.64
N PRO A 202 1.93 13.59 -20.92
CA PRO A 202 1.78 14.00 -19.51
C PRO A 202 0.76 15.14 -19.31
N HIS A 203 0.40 15.87 -20.38
CA HIS A 203 -0.59 16.94 -20.36
C HIS A 203 -2.01 16.47 -20.73
N SER A 204 -2.20 15.17 -20.95
CA SER A 204 -3.54 14.63 -21.23
C SER A 204 -4.50 14.98 -20.08
N PRO A 205 -5.72 15.46 -20.39
CA PRO A 205 -6.71 15.80 -19.36
C PRO A 205 -7.24 14.59 -18.59
N LEU A 206 -6.85 13.39 -18.98
CA LEU A 206 -7.17 12.16 -18.24
C LEU A 206 -6.32 11.96 -16.99
N TRP A 207 -5.17 12.62 -16.91
CA TRP A 207 -4.32 12.56 -15.73
C TRP A 207 -4.88 13.42 -14.60
N GLN A 208 -4.89 12.86 -13.41
CA GLN A 208 -5.23 13.52 -12.17
C GLN A 208 -4.08 13.34 -11.18
N THR A 209 -3.97 14.29 -10.27
CA THR A 209 -2.98 14.24 -9.19
C THR A 209 -3.61 14.69 -7.87
N TYR A 210 -2.83 14.70 -6.83
CA TYR A 210 -3.26 15.06 -5.49
C TYR A 210 -2.43 16.22 -4.94
N SER A 211 -2.96 16.80 -3.87
CA SER A 211 -2.20 17.63 -2.94
C SER A 211 -2.47 17.15 -1.52
N CYS A 212 -1.48 17.26 -0.64
CA CYS A 212 -1.63 16.84 0.74
C CYS A 212 -0.65 17.55 1.67
N PRO A 213 -1.00 17.73 2.96
CA PRO A 213 -0.04 18.15 3.98
C PRO A 213 1.00 17.06 4.25
N GLU A 214 2.07 17.40 4.97
CA GLU A 214 3.05 16.42 5.46
C GLU A 214 2.38 15.38 6.37
N GLY A 215 2.98 14.20 6.45
CA GLY A 215 2.45 13.07 7.23
C GLY A 215 1.18 12.45 6.65
N SER A 216 0.87 12.73 5.39
CA SER A 216 -0.29 12.15 4.70
C SER A 216 0.03 10.77 4.12
N LEU A 217 -1.04 10.02 3.89
CA LEU A 217 -1.03 8.70 3.32
C LEU A 217 -1.79 8.69 2.00
N LEU A 218 -1.11 8.37 0.91
CA LEU A 218 -1.72 8.08 -0.39
C LEU A 218 -1.79 6.55 -0.55
N ILE A 219 -2.96 6.03 -0.90
CA ILE A 219 -3.16 4.60 -1.17
C ILE A 219 -3.73 4.45 -2.57
N PHE A 220 -3.19 3.53 -3.36
CA PHE A 220 -3.74 3.21 -4.68
C PHE A 220 -3.58 1.73 -5.04
N SER A 221 -4.54 1.20 -5.77
CA SER A 221 -4.42 -0.10 -6.41
C SER A 221 -3.40 -0.04 -7.54
N GLU A 222 -2.44 -0.95 -7.57
CA GLU A 222 -1.49 -1.08 -8.71
C GLU A 222 -2.23 -1.45 -10.03
N ALA A 223 -3.51 -1.82 -9.94
CA ALA A 223 -4.39 -1.93 -11.10
C ALA A 223 -4.72 -0.59 -11.75
N THR A 224 -4.63 0.52 -11.04
CA THR A 224 -4.87 1.86 -11.57
C THR A 224 -3.74 2.27 -12.49
N THR A 225 -4.07 2.81 -13.67
CA THR A 225 -3.06 3.43 -14.54
C THR A 225 -2.47 4.64 -13.83
N HIS A 226 -1.16 4.63 -13.64
CA HIS A 226 -0.46 5.70 -12.94
C HIS A 226 0.91 5.97 -13.53
N SER A 227 1.49 7.09 -13.13
CA SER A 227 2.82 7.55 -13.56
C SER A 227 3.45 8.43 -12.48
N GLY A 228 4.76 8.53 -12.48
CA GLY A 228 5.42 9.64 -11.82
C GLY A 228 5.25 10.93 -12.61
N ALA A 229 5.52 12.04 -11.97
CA ALA A 229 5.75 13.34 -12.61
C ALA A 229 7.05 13.93 -12.05
N PRO A 230 7.77 14.77 -12.83
CA PRO A 230 8.94 15.48 -12.34
C PRO A 230 8.56 16.36 -11.14
N TRP A 231 9.42 16.38 -10.11
CA TRP A 231 9.25 17.26 -8.98
C TRP A 231 9.68 18.68 -9.35
N THR A 232 8.82 19.66 -9.12
CA THR A 232 9.03 21.05 -9.61
C THR A 232 9.43 22.02 -8.50
N ASN A 233 9.26 21.67 -7.23
CA ASN A 233 9.61 22.57 -6.12
C ASN A 233 11.13 22.64 -5.95
N ALA A 234 11.68 23.86 -5.98
CA ALA A 234 13.11 24.11 -5.84
C ALA A 234 13.57 24.31 -4.39
N GLU A 235 12.62 24.52 -3.46
CA GLU A 235 12.91 24.84 -2.06
C GLU A 235 12.73 23.66 -1.12
N ARG A 236 12.06 22.60 -1.60
CA ARG A 236 11.70 21.46 -0.78
C ARG A 236 11.74 20.17 -1.59
N ASP A 237 12.42 19.16 -1.06
CA ASP A 237 12.41 17.81 -1.62
C ASP A 237 11.04 17.14 -1.40
N ARG A 238 10.67 16.23 -2.29
CA ARG A 238 9.66 15.23 -1.98
C ARG A 238 10.34 14.05 -1.27
N VAL A 239 9.78 13.61 -0.16
CA VAL A 239 10.33 12.53 0.67
C VAL A 239 9.26 11.47 0.90
N PRO A 240 8.97 10.61 -0.07
CA PRO A 240 8.02 9.54 0.08
C PRO A 240 8.66 8.19 0.42
N ILE A 241 7.94 7.37 1.17
CA ILE A 241 8.17 5.91 1.24
C ILE A 241 7.00 5.21 0.54
N PHE A 242 7.35 4.39 -0.43
CA PHE A 242 6.42 3.50 -1.11
C PHE A 242 6.48 2.13 -0.47
N SER A 243 5.34 1.63 -0.03
CA SER A 243 5.17 0.29 0.53
C SER A 243 4.10 -0.45 -0.25
N ARG A 244 4.33 -1.71 -0.58
CA ARG A 244 3.36 -2.51 -1.35
C ARG A 244 2.84 -3.67 -0.52
N TYR A 245 1.52 -3.82 -0.59
CA TYR A 245 0.78 -4.87 0.13
C TYR A 245 0.02 -5.76 -0.85
N ASN A 246 -0.14 -7.02 -0.48
CA ASN A 246 -0.84 -8.00 -1.31
C ASN A 246 -1.54 -9.05 -0.44
N SER A 247 -2.36 -9.87 -1.07
CA SER A 247 -2.85 -11.11 -0.47
C SER A 247 -1.69 -12.00 -0.04
N ILE A 248 -1.88 -12.77 1.00
CA ILE A 248 -0.89 -13.76 1.45
C ILE A 248 -0.62 -14.85 0.42
N CYS A 249 -1.53 -15.04 -0.53
CA CYS A 249 -1.45 -16.06 -1.58
C CYS A 249 -0.60 -15.65 -2.79
N SER A 250 -0.12 -14.40 -2.81
CA SER A 250 0.57 -13.82 -3.95
C SER A 250 1.79 -13.03 -3.54
N LYS A 251 2.83 -13.02 -4.40
CA LYS A 251 4.00 -12.17 -4.27
C LYS A 251 4.51 -11.77 -5.65
N TRP A 252 4.58 -10.47 -5.89
CA TRP A 252 5.09 -9.91 -7.15
C TRP A 252 6.56 -9.54 -7.08
N HIS A 253 7.01 -8.99 -5.93
CA HIS A 253 8.37 -8.50 -5.73
C HIS A 253 9.27 -9.56 -5.09
N ARG A 254 10.54 -9.61 -5.49
CA ARG A 254 11.56 -10.48 -4.89
C ARG A 254 12.26 -9.86 -3.68
N TRP A 255 11.75 -8.75 -3.18
CA TRP A 255 12.30 -8.06 -2.04
C TRP A 255 12.01 -8.82 -0.73
N GLU A 256 12.98 -8.84 0.17
CA GLU A 256 12.88 -9.39 1.52
C GLU A 256 13.57 -8.43 2.51
N PRO A 257 13.05 -8.27 3.74
CA PRO A 257 13.74 -7.54 4.79
C PRO A 257 15.03 -8.25 5.22
N HIS A 258 15.97 -7.49 5.81
CA HIS A 258 17.15 -8.08 6.41
C HIS A 258 16.74 -9.05 7.52
N PRO A 259 17.32 -10.28 7.60
CA PRO A 259 16.91 -11.30 8.58
C PRO A 259 16.98 -10.84 10.04
N GLU A 260 18.01 -10.07 10.42
CA GLU A 260 18.15 -9.53 11.78
C GLU A 260 17.09 -8.46 12.07
N LEU A 261 16.77 -7.60 11.10
CA LEU A 261 15.69 -6.63 11.24
C LEU A 261 14.35 -7.35 11.44
N LEU A 262 14.08 -8.36 10.61
CA LEU A 262 12.86 -9.15 10.72
C LEU A 262 12.75 -9.85 12.07
N ALA A 263 13.83 -10.48 12.54
CA ALA A 263 13.87 -11.18 13.83
C ALA A 263 13.66 -10.24 15.04
N ALA A 264 13.99 -8.96 14.90
CA ALA A 264 13.81 -7.94 15.94
C ALA A 264 12.37 -7.37 15.99
N MET A 265 11.57 -7.58 14.97
CA MET A 265 10.18 -7.10 14.94
C MET A 265 9.28 -7.90 15.89
N PRO A 266 8.18 -7.30 16.39
CA PRO A 266 7.14 -8.05 17.08
C PRO A 266 6.58 -9.19 16.21
N PRO A 267 6.19 -10.36 16.79
CA PRO A 267 5.73 -11.51 16.00
C PRO A 267 4.59 -11.19 15.01
N LEU A 268 3.62 -10.39 15.42
CA LEU A 268 2.53 -9.99 14.52
C LEU A 268 3.04 -9.19 13.32
N ARG A 269 4.02 -8.26 13.50
CA ARG A 269 4.63 -7.52 12.39
C ARG A 269 5.47 -8.43 11.49
N GLN A 270 6.17 -9.43 12.05
CA GLN A 270 6.89 -10.44 11.26
C GLN A 270 5.97 -11.19 10.30
N SER A 271 4.70 -11.40 10.66
CA SER A 271 3.74 -12.11 9.82
C SER A 271 3.46 -11.43 8.48
N LEU A 272 3.74 -10.13 8.34
CA LEU A 272 3.67 -9.42 7.06
C LEU A 272 4.64 -9.98 6.00
N PHE A 273 5.72 -10.63 6.43
CA PHE A 273 6.81 -11.10 5.56
C PHE A 273 6.85 -12.63 5.42
N ARG A 274 5.83 -13.32 5.90
CA ARG A 274 5.74 -14.77 5.82
C ARG A 274 5.78 -15.29 4.36
N PRO A 275 6.16 -16.55 4.12
CA PRO A 275 6.12 -17.17 2.80
C PRO A 275 4.72 -17.12 2.17
N VAL A 276 4.68 -17.19 0.84
CA VAL A 276 3.42 -17.29 0.09
C VAL A 276 2.87 -18.69 0.22
N TYR A 277 1.67 -18.82 0.74
CA TYR A 277 0.92 -20.06 0.77
C TYR A 277 -0.59 -19.78 0.90
N CYS A 278 -1.39 -20.79 0.58
CA CYS A 278 -2.83 -20.71 0.51
C CYS A 278 -3.47 -21.90 1.25
N GLU A 279 -3.10 -22.09 2.51
CA GLU A 279 -3.69 -23.09 3.38
C GLU A 279 -4.61 -22.44 4.40
N ALA A 280 -5.74 -23.09 4.70
CA ALA A 280 -6.71 -22.59 5.67
C ALA A 280 -6.18 -22.60 7.11
N ASN A 281 -5.16 -23.42 7.39
CA ASN A 281 -4.51 -23.49 8.70
C ASN A 281 -3.14 -22.84 8.59
N ILE A 282 -3.00 -21.65 9.15
CA ILE A 282 -1.71 -21.00 9.36
C ILE A 282 -1.09 -21.65 10.60
N PRO A 283 0.13 -22.19 10.49
CA PRO A 283 0.78 -22.80 11.65
C PRO A 283 1.06 -21.81 12.75
#